data_77479bfe74b90053c3570b31724ac549
#
_entry.id   77479bfe74b90053c3570b31724ac549
#
_cell.length_a   1.000
_cell.length_b   1.000
_cell.length_c   1.000
_cell.angle_alpha   90.00
_cell.angle_beta   90.00
_cell.angle_gamma   90.00
#
_symmetry.space_group_name_H-M   'P 1'
#
loop_
_entity.id
_entity.type
_entity.pdbx_description
1 polymer ?
#
loop_
_entity_poly.entity_id
_entity_poly.type
_entity_poly.pdbx_seq_one_letter_code
_entity_poly.pdbx_strand_id
1 'polypeptide(L)'
;HPQFIFRTPILPLQARSLSTQELFEFTKQPFFKEAIYLASPILYDELIKWHTHELKEEKAIQKLIISLYKYYTRMQSRCTPYGLFAACGVGNWGDASKITLDDSNKRHTRLDMNYLCALAQRLNTHAVLLPLLRFYPNNSLYAFGETIRYVEYKYINNRRIHQISSVDDSDYLQIVLMHAQKGACIHELASLLVDDEVTIE
;
A
#
# COMPACT_ATOMS: atom_id res chain seq x y z
N HIS A 1 12.40 25.65 -2.52
CA HIS A 1 11.22 25.46 -1.69
C HIS A 1 11.52 25.91 -0.27
N PRO A 2 10.60 26.61 0.43
CA PRO A 2 10.79 27.04 1.78
C PRO A 2 10.68 25.91 2.81
N GLN A 3 10.19 24.74 2.39
CA GLN A 3 9.93 23.59 3.22
C GLN A 3 10.75 22.37 2.79
N PHE A 4 11.02 21.49 3.76
CA PHE A 4 11.64 20.20 3.54
C PHE A 4 10.91 19.10 4.34
N ILE A 5 11.04 17.84 3.89
CA ILE A 5 10.55 16.67 4.61
C ILE A 5 11.72 16.06 5.38
N PHE A 6 11.55 15.87 6.68
CA PHE A 6 12.52 15.12 7.47
C PHE A 6 11.95 13.78 7.91
N ARG A 7 12.84 12.83 8.13
CA ARG A 7 12.54 11.50 8.64
C ARG A 7 13.51 11.20 9.76
N THR A 8 13.00 10.65 10.86
CA THR A 8 13.83 10.31 12.01
C THR A 8 13.37 8.99 12.62
N PRO A 9 14.29 8.22 13.25
CA PRO A 9 13.89 7.14 14.13
C PRO A 9 12.97 7.69 15.23
N ILE A 10 12.07 6.86 15.74
CA ILE A 10 11.10 7.30 16.76
C ILE A 10 11.71 7.34 18.16
N LEU A 11 12.78 6.57 18.40
CA LEU A 11 13.50 6.53 19.65
C LEU A 11 14.90 7.15 19.49
N PRO A 12 15.44 7.77 20.55
CA PRO A 12 16.82 8.25 20.52
C PRO A 12 17.81 7.08 20.41
N LEU A 13 18.91 7.31 19.70
CA LEU A 13 20.01 6.36 19.62
C LEU A 13 20.66 6.23 21.01
N GLN A 14 20.67 5.01 21.54
CA GLN A 14 21.34 4.69 22.80
C GLN A 14 22.66 3.95 22.53
N ALA A 15 23.70 4.32 23.20
CA ALA A 15 24.99 3.67 23.08
C ALA A 15 25.05 2.26 23.72
N ARG A 16 24.09 1.95 24.57
CA ARG A 16 23.99 0.69 25.31
C ARG A 16 22.82 -0.17 24.85
N SER A 17 23.07 -1.44 24.68
CA SER A 17 22.01 -2.43 24.46
C SER A 17 21.21 -2.67 25.75
N LEU A 18 19.91 -2.88 25.65
CA LEU A 18 19.08 -3.29 26.76
C LEU A 18 19.43 -4.73 27.19
N SER A 19 19.36 -5.03 28.47
CA SER A 19 19.31 -6.39 28.98
C SER A 19 17.96 -7.03 28.60
N THR A 20 17.86 -8.36 28.69
CA THR A 20 16.59 -9.07 28.43
C THR A 20 15.46 -8.57 29.34
N GLN A 21 15.77 -8.30 30.61
CA GLN A 21 14.80 -7.78 31.56
C GLN A 21 14.34 -6.35 31.20
N GLU A 22 15.27 -5.48 30.82
CA GLU A 22 14.94 -4.12 30.39
C GLU A 22 14.10 -4.13 29.10
N LEU A 23 14.43 -5.03 28.16
CA LEU A 23 13.62 -5.21 26.96
C LEU A 23 12.22 -5.71 27.31
N PHE A 24 12.08 -6.67 28.22
CA PHE A 24 10.79 -7.17 28.68
C PHE A 24 9.92 -6.03 29.23
N GLU A 25 10.47 -5.20 30.11
CA GLU A 25 9.74 -4.04 30.65
C GLU A 25 9.41 -3.01 29.56
N PHE A 26 10.34 -2.74 28.65
CA PHE A 26 10.11 -1.84 27.53
C PHE A 26 8.96 -2.32 26.63
N THR A 27 8.88 -3.61 26.37
CA THR A 27 7.82 -4.18 25.51
C THR A 27 6.42 -4.11 26.11
N LYS A 28 6.26 -3.76 27.39
CA LYS A 28 4.96 -3.51 28.03
C LYS A 28 4.33 -2.18 27.63
N GLN A 29 5.12 -1.26 27.09
CA GLN A 29 4.62 0.06 26.67
C GLN A 29 3.56 -0.08 25.59
N PRO A 30 2.40 0.60 25.71
CA PRO A 30 1.31 0.50 24.74
C PRO A 30 1.76 0.85 23.31
N PHE A 31 2.58 1.89 23.16
CA PHE A 31 3.16 2.30 21.89
C PHE A 31 3.96 1.19 21.21
N PHE A 32 4.83 0.48 21.96
CA PHE A 32 5.63 -0.60 21.38
C PHE A 32 4.75 -1.79 21.00
N LYS A 33 3.77 -2.15 21.83
CA LYS A 33 2.79 -3.20 21.52
C LYS A 33 2.03 -2.90 20.24
N GLU A 34 1.54 -1.67 20.09
CA GLU A 34 0.85 -1.24 18.86
C GLU A 34 1.77 -1.32 17.64
N ALA A 35 3.02 -0.87 17.77
CA ALA A 35 4.01 -0.95 16.70
C ALA A 35 4.26 -2.39 16.24
N ILE A 36 4.42 -3.32 17.18
CA ILE A 36 4.61 -4.75 16.88
C ILE A 36 3.35 -5.35 16.25
N TYR A 37 2.16 -5.04 16.77
CA TYR A 37 0.91 -5.51 16.20
C TYR A 37 0.75 -5.11 14.73
N LEU A 38 1.01 -3.84 14.40
CA LEU A 38 0.95 -3.35 13.03
C LEU A 38 2.00 -3.97 12.10
N ALA A 39 3.17 -4.33 12.64
CA ALA A 39 4.24 -4.92 11.86
C ALA A 39 4.08 -6.42 11.65
N SER A 40 3.62 -7.13 12.66
CA SER A 40 3.46 -8.59 12.67
C SER A 40 2.50 -9.02 13.78
N PRO A 41 1.22 -9.26 13.45
CA PRO A 41 0.25 -9.79 14.41
C PRO A 41 0.72 -11.09 15.08
N ILE A 42 1.38 -11.97 14.31
CA ILE A 42 1.92 -13.25 14.87
C ILE A 42 2.95 -12.97 15.96
N LEU A 43 3.86 -12.02 15.73
CA LEU A 43 4.87 -11.67 16.72
C LEU A 43 4.25 -11.00 17.95
N TYR A 44 3.18 -10.25 17.75
CA TYR A 44 2.40 -9.64 18.83
C TYR A 44 1.75 -10.71 19.71
N ASP A 45 1.13 -11.73 19.11
CA ASP A 45 0.54 -12.84 19.86
C ASP A 45 1.59 -13.59 20.70
N GLU A 46 2.79 -13.82 20.17
CA GLU A 46 3.89 -14.40 20.92
C GLU A 46 4.40 -13.48 22.04
N LEU A 47 4.44 -12.17 21.80
CA LEU A 47 4.77 -11.18 22.82
C LEU A 47 3.77 -11.23 24.00
N ILE A 48 2.48 -11.33 23.71
CA ILE A 48 1.45 -11.44 24.75
C ILE A 48 1.64 -12.72 25.55
N LYS A 49 1.85 -13.87 24.89
CA LYS A 49 2.14 -15.15 25.57
C LYS A 49 3.38 -15.08 26.47
N TRP A 50 4.41 -14.31 26.05
CA TRP A 50 5.58 -14.09 26.87
C TRP A 50 5.27 -13.26 28.13
N HIS A 51 4.44 -12.21 27.98
CA HIS A 51 4.00 -11.39 29.11
C HIS A 51 3.10 -12.15 30.11
N THR A 52 2.30 -13.09 29.63
CA THR A 52 1.43 -13.94 30.46
C THR A 52 2.10 -15.21 30.97
N HIS A 53 3.42 -15.40 30.70
CA HIS A 53 4.19 -16.58 31.03
C HIS A 53 3.66 -17.91 30.44
N GLU A 54 2.87 -17.83 29.38
CA GLU A 54 2.37 -18.98 28.63
C GLU A 54 3.43 -19.57 27.69
N LEU A 55 4.37 -18.74 27.20
CA LEU A 55 5.47 -19.18 26.35
C LEU A 55 6.57 -19.81 27.23
N LYS A 56 6.67 -21.15 27.20
CA LYS A 56 7.58 -21.93 28.09
C LYS A 56 8.82 -22.46 27.39
N GLU A 57 8.77 -22.63 26.06
CA GLU A 57 9.90 -23.17 25.31
C GLU A 57 11.02 -22.12 25.20
N GLU A 58 12.18 -22.43 25.75
CA GLU A 58 13.32 -21.50 25.81
C GLU A 58 13.79 -21.06 24.42
N LYS A 59 13.80 -21.98 23.43
CA LYS A 59 14.17 -21.63 22.05
C LYS A 59 13.19 -20.66 21.41
N ALA A 60 11.89 -20.77 21.69
CA ALA A 60 10.88 -19.85 21.21
C ALA A 60 11.03 -18.47 21.86
N ILE A 61 11.27 -18.43 23.17
CA ILE A 61 11.56 -17.20 23.92
C ILE A 61 12.80 -16.50 23.35
N GLN A 62 13.87 -17.20 23.09
CA GLN A 62 15.08 -16.61 22.51
C GLN A 62 14.85 -16.04 21.09
N LYS A 63 14.12 -16.77 20.23
CA LYS A 63 13.74 -16.26 18.90
C LYS A 63 12.88 -14.99 18.99
N LEU A 64 11.93 -14.98 19.92
CA LEU A 64 11.09 -13.82 20.20
C LEU A 64 11.95 -12.62 20.63
N ILE A 65 12.82 -12.80 21.62
CA ILE A 65 13.73 -11.75 22.14
C ILE A 65 14.57 -11.17 21.00
N ILE A 66 15.19 -12.00 20.16
CA ILE A 66 16.00 -11.55 19.03
C ILE A 66 15.13 -10.72 18.05
N SER A 67 13.90 -11.15 17.79
CA SER A 67 12.98 -10.45 16.90
C SER A 67 12.58 -9.08 17.47
N LEU A 68 12.21 -9.04 18.75
CA LEU A 68 11.87 -7.80 19.45
C LEU A 68 13.06 -6.82 19.51
N TYR A 69 14.27 -7.36 19.71
CA TYR A 69 15.50 -6.58 19.68
C TYR A 69 15.74 -5.91 18.32
N LYS A 70 15.49 -6.65 17.22
CA LYS A 70 15.60 -6.09 15.86
C LYS A 70 14.62 -4.92 15.65
N TYR A 71 13.40 -5.04 16.15
CA TYR A 71 12.42 -3.95 16.07
C TYR A 71 12.81 -2.78 16.96
N TYR A 72 13.25 -3.03 18.19
CA TYR A 72 13.76 -1.99 19.07
C TYR A 72 14.95 -1.21 18.44
N THR A 73 15.94 -1.93 17.93
CA THR A 73 17.09 -1.32 17.24
C THR A 73 16.64 -0.53 16.00
N ARG A 74 15.63 -1.02 15.26
CA ARG A 74 15.06 -0.32 14.13
C ARG A 74 14.47 1.03 14.56
N MET A 75 13.77 1.08 15.69
CA MET A 75 13.20 2.31 16.24
C MET A 75 14.26 3.36 16.61
N GLN A 76 15.50 2.95 16.86
CA GLN A 76 16.59 3.84 17.22
C GLN A 76 17.48 4.24 16.04
N SER A 77 17.57 3.41 15.00
CA SER A 77 18.62 3.56 13.98
C SER A 77 18.10 3.80 12.57
N ARG A 78 16.81 3.56 12.29
CA ARG A 78 16.29 3.68 10.92
C ARG A 78 15.23 4.77 10.79
N CYS A 79 15.50 5.74 9.93
CA CYS A 79 14.59 6.83 9.59
C CYS A 79 13.60 6.46 8.45
N THR A 80 13.69 5.25 7.87
CA THR A 80 12.74 4.82 6.83
C THR A 80 11.37 4.57 7.45
N PRO A 81 10.30 5.26 7.01
CA PRO A 81 8.95 5.05 7.51
C PRO A 81 8.51 3.60 7.33
N TYR A 82 8.06 3.00 8.40
CA TYR A 82 7.49 1.66 8.44
C TYR A 82 6.65 1.52 9.71
N GLY A 83 5.34 1.46 9.58
CA GLY A 83 4.44 1.45 10.74
C GLY A 83 4.73 2.62 11.69
N LEU A 84 4.93 2.29 12.98
CA LEU A 84 5.25 3.26 14.04
C LEU A 84 6.74 3.29 14.42
N PHE A 85 7.65 2.81 13.55
CA PHE A 85 9.07 2.70 13.88
C PHE A 85 9.90 3.94 13.52
N ALA A 86 9.34 4.86 12.77
CA ALA A 86 10.00 6.11 12.37
C ALA A 86 8.98 7.24 12.25
N ALA A 87 9.40 8.44 12.54
CA ALA A 87 8.61 9.65 12.35
C ALA A 87 8.93 10.33 11.02
N CYS A 88 7.96 11.06 10.49
CA CYS A 88 8.07 11.90 9.33
C CYS A 88 7.40 13.25 9.62
N GLY A 89 8.05 14.34 9.29
CA GLY A 89 7.52 15.68 9.49
C GLY A 89 7.91 16.63 8.37
N VAL A 90 7.29 17.80 8.39
CA VAL A 90 7.61 18.91 7.50
C VAL A 90 8.33 19.97 8.32
N GLY A 91 9.51 20.38 7.87
CA GLY A 91 10.29 21.46 8.45
C GLY A 91 10.34 22.69 7.52
N ASN A 92 10.67 23.83 8.09
CA ASN A 92 10.96 25.05 7.36
C ASN A 92 12.44 25.42 7.55
N TRP A 93 13.03 26.01 6.53
CA TRP A 93 14.37 26.60 6.65
C TRP A 93 14.30 27.84 7.55
N GLY A 94 15.28 28.02 8.42
CA GLY A 94 15.39 29.14 9.35
C GLY A 94 16.80 29.31 9.87
N ASP A 95 17.01 30.34 10.67
CA ASP A 95 18.33 30.73 11.20
C ASP A 95 18.84 29.80 12.30
N ALA A 96 17.98 28.98 12.87
CA ALA A 96 18.33 28.03 13.93
C ALA A 96 17.85 26.61 13.62
N SER A 97 18.69 25.62 13.87
CA SER A 97 18.32 24.20 13.76
C SER A 97 17.62 23.74 15.03
N LYS A 98 16.32 23.47 14.91
CA LYS A 98 15.51 22.94 16.01
C LYS A 98 14.57 21.86 15.47
N ILE A 99 14.70 20.62 15.97
CA ILE A 99 13.78 19.52 15.71
C ILE A 99 13.22 19.06 17.03
N THR A 100 11.90 19.09 17.19
CA THR A 100 11.21 18.60 18.38
C THR A 100 10.29 17.47 17.96
N LEU A 101 10.41 16.32 18.60
CA LEU A 101 9.46 15.23 18.52
C LEU A 101 8.58 15.32 19.76
N ASP A 102 7.29 15.40 19.55
CA ASP A 102 6.30 15.38 20.61
C ASP A 102 5.37 14.15 20.43
N ASP A 103 4.51 13.93 21.40
CA ASP A 103 3.57 12.82 21.41
C ASP A 103 2.33 13.07 20.52
N SER A 104 2.27 14.23 19.84
CA SER A 104 1.15 14.65 18.98
C SER A 104 1.20 13.99 17.58
N ASN A 105 1.44 12.71 17.52
CA ASN A 105 1.51 11.99 16.26
C ASN A 105 0.16 11.97 15.54
N LYS A 106 0.13 12.43 14.29
CA LYS A 106 -1.04 12.29 13.42
C LYS A 106 -0.92 10.98 12.63
N ARG A 107 -1.94 10.13 12.80
CA ARG A 107 -2.02 8.89 12.03
C ARG A 107 -2.71 9.17 10.69
N HIS A 108 -2.06 8.77 9.61
CA HIS A 108 -2.65 8.76 8.27
C HIS A 108 -2.69 7.31 7.77
N THR A 109 -3.89 6.77 7.64
CA THR A 109 -4.10 5.41 7.11
C THR A 109 -4.76 5.50 5.75
N ARG A 110 -4.35 4.60 4.86
CA ARG A 110 -4.98 4.41 3.55
C ARG A 110 -4.91 2.94 3.17
N LEU A 111 -5.83 2.50 2.34
CA LEU A 111 -5.78 1.16 1.79
C LEU A 111 -4.55 1.00 0.88
N ASP A 112 -3.94 -0.17 0.95
CA ASP A 112 -2.85 -0.52 0.04
C ASP A 112 -3.32 -0.54 -1.42
N MET A 113 -2.47 -0.07 -2.35
CA MET A 113 -2.80 0.02 -3.76
C MET A 113 -3.07 -1.34 -4.39
N ASN A 114 -2.39 -2.41 -3.96
CA ASN A 114 -2.67 -3.74 -4.48
C ASN A 114 -4.07 -4.22 -4.08
N TYR A 115 -4.47 -3.92 -2.83
CA TYR A 115 -5.83 -4.20 -2.37
C TYR A 115 -6.88 -3.41 -3.17
N LEU A 116 -6.66 -2.10 -3.38
CA LEU A 116 -7.57 -1.26 -4.17
C LEU A 116 -7.69 -1.74 -5.61
N CYS A 117 -6.58 -2.13 -6.24
CA CYS A 117 -6.60 -2.70 -7.59
C CYS A 117 -7.37 -4.03 -7.66
N ALA A 118 -7.17 -4.92 -6.67
CA ALA A 118 -7.89 -6.18 -6.62
C ALA A 118 -9.38 -5.97 -6.35
N LEU A 119 -9.75 -5.03 -5.50
CA LEU A 119 -11.13 -4.64 -5.25
C LEU A 119 -11.79 -4.09 -6.52
N ALA A 120 -11.12 -3.15 -7.21
CA ALA A 120 -11.61 -2.58 -8.45
C ALA A 120 -11.86 -3.66 -9.52
N GLN A 121 -10.95 -4.62 -9.67
CA GLN A 121 -11.15 -5.74 -10.59
C GLN A 121 -12.39 -6.57 -10.24
N ARG A 122 -12.60 -6.87 -8.95
CA ARG A 122 -13.79 -7.61 -8.52
C ARG A 122 -15.08 -6.83 -8.75
N LEU A 123 -15.05 -5.52 -8.55
CA LEU A 123 -16.21 -4.66 -8.84
C LEU A 123 -16.50 -4.60 -10.34
N ASN A 124 -15.47 -4.53 -11.19
CA ASN A 124 -15.61 -4.49 -12.64
C ASN A 124 -16.17 -5.79 -13.26
N THR A 125 -16.11 -6.90 -12.53
CA THR A 125 -16.68 -8.20 -12.97
C THR A 125 -17.97 -8.56 -12.24
N HIS A 126 -18.47 -7.71 -11.33
CA HIS A 126 -19.67 -8.00 -10.57
C HIS A 126 -20.92 -7.76 -11.42
N ALA A 127 -21.70 -8.81 -11.68
CA ALA A 127 -22.82 -8.81 -12.63
C ALA A 127 -23.85 -7.68 -12.38
N VAL A 128 -24.15 -7.36 -11.11
CA VAL A 128 -25.10 -6.30 -10.75
C VAL A 128 -24.53 -4.91 -10.95
N LEU A 129 -23.21 -4.73 -10.75
CA LEU A 129 -22.55 -3.42 -10.82
C LEU A 129 -22.09 -3.09 -12.22
N LEU A 130 -21.69 -4.10 -12.98
CA LEU A 130 -21.11 -3.94 -14.32
C LEU A 130 -21.92 -3.03 -15.24
N PRO A 131 -23.25 -3.16 -15.36
CA PRO A 131 -24.06 -2.28 -16.19
C PRO A 131 -24.10 -0.82 -15.75
N LEU A 132 -23.81 -0.55 -14.48
CA LEU A 132 -23.83 0.78 -13.87
C LEU A 132 -22.48 1.50 -13.91
N LEU A 133 -21.40 0.75 -14.20
CA LEU A 133 -20.05 1.31 -14.24
C LEU A 133 -19.86 2.16 -15.49
N ARG A 134 -19.13 3.27 -15.31
CA ARG A 134 -18.69 4.11 -16.44
C ARG A 134 -17.25 3.77 -16.78
N PHE A 135 -17.04 3.47 -18.04
CA PHE A 135 -15.74 3.10 -18.60
C PHE A 135 -15.12 4.30 -19.32
N TYR A 136 -13.80 4.43 -19.19
CA TYR A 136 -12.98 5.46 -19.80
C TYR A 136 -11.86 4.81 -20.60
N PRO A 137 -11.37 5.45 -21.67
CA PRO A 137 -10.22 4.95 -22.40
C PRO A 137 -9.01 4.80 -21.46
N ASN A 138 -8.21 3.78 -21.71
CA ASN A 138 -6.94 3.63 -21.01
C ASN A 138 -6.01 4.80 -21.37
N ASN A 139 -5.50 5.51 -20.37
CA ASN A 139 -4.68 6.72 -20.58
C ASN A 139 -3.28 6.43 -21.15
N SER A 140 -2.91 5.17 -21.31
CA SER A 140 -1.66 4.73 -21.95
C SER A 140 -1.81 4.37 -23.43
N LEU A 141 -3.01 4.56 -24.02
CA LEU A 141 -3.26 4.29 -25.44
C LEU A 141 -2.38 5.16 -26.35
N TYR A 142 -1.77 4.53 -27.36
CA TYR A 142 -1.07 5.20 -28.45
C TYR A 142 -1.14 4.40 -29.75
N ALA A 143 -1.21 5.10 -30.87
CA ALA A 143 -1.20 4.49 -32.20
C ALA A 143 0.21 4.03 -32.57
N PHE A 144 0.31 2.85 -33.16
CA PHE A 144 1.55 2.29 -33.71
C PHE A 144 1.26 1.48 -34.97
N GLY A 145 1.52 2.08 -36.12
CA GLY A 145 1.11 1.51 -37.41
C GLY A 145 -0.40 1.34 -37.51
N GLU A 146 -0.86 0.15 -37.86
CA GLU A 146 -2.27 -0.23 -37.93
C GLU A 146 -2.84 -0.75 -36.61
N THR A 147 -2.12 -0.55 -35.50
CA THR A 147 -2.53 -1.03 -34.19
C THR A 147 -2.54 0.08 -33.15
N ILE A 148 -3.41 -0.08 -32.15
CA ILE A 148 -3.40 0.71 -30.93
C ILE A 148 -2.76 -0.12 -29.82
N ARG A 149 -1.76 0.45 -29.18
CA ARG A 149 -1.07 -0.17 -28.05
C ARG A 149 -1.43 0.50 -26.74
N TYR A 150 -1.41 -0.30 -25.66
CA TYR A 150 -1.71 0.17 -24.30
C TYR A 150 -1.02 -0.70 -23.26
N VAL A 151 -0.86 -0.16 -22.06
CA VAL A 151 -0.34 -0.90 -20.92
C VAL A 151 -1.52 -1.53 -20.19
N GLU A 152 -1.47 -2.83 -20.03
CA GLU A 152 -2.34 -3.59 -19.13
C GLU A 152 -1.54 -4.28 -18.03
N TYR A 153 -2.21 -4.81 -17.03
CA TYR A 153 -1.58 -5.63 -16.02
C TYR A 153 -2.35 -6.93 -15.81
N LYS A 154 -1.60 -7.99 -15.51
CA LYS A 154 -2.13 -9.30 -15.12
C LYS A 154 -1.54 -9.72 -13.78
N TYR A 155 -2.29 -10.49 -13.02
CA TYR A 155 -1.76 -11.11 -11.81
C TYR A 155 -1.20 -12.50 -12.14
N ILE A 156 0.10 -12.67 -11.89
CA ILE A 156 0.79 -13.95 -11.99
C ILE A 156 1.42 -14.23 -10.63
N ASN A 157 1.05 -15.34 -10.00
CA ASN A 157 1.54 -15.73 -8.67
C ASN A 157 1.37 -14.60 -7.62
N ASN A 158 0.21 -13.98 -7.56
CA ASN A 158 -0.13 -12.86 -6.68
C ASN A 158 0.73 -11.59 -6.89
N ARG A 159 1.47 -11.50 -8.00
CA ARG A 159 2.22 -10.30 -8.38
C ARG A 159 1.57 -9.65 -9.60
N ARG A 160 1.44 -8.35 -9.53
CA ARG A 160 0.97 -7.54 -10.66
C ARG A 160 2.13 -7.34 -11.65
N ILE A 161 1.96 -7.86 -12.87
CA ILE A 161 2.93 -7.73 -13.96
C ILE A 161 2.29 -6.86 -15.04
N HIS A 162 2.99 -5.81 -15.43
CA HIS A 162 2.57 -4.92 -16.52
C HIS A 162 3.12 -5.43 -17.85
N GLN A 163 2.30 -5.35 -18.88
CA GLN A 163 2.69 -5.69 -20.26
C GLN A 163 2.11 -4.68 -21.23
N ILE A 164 2.74 -4.55 -22.39
CA ILE A 164 2.20 -3.79 -23.51
C ILE A 164 1.38 -4.78 -24.34
N SER A 165 0.10 -4.44 -24.54
CA SER A 165 -0.82 -5.18 -25.41
C SER A 165 -1.20 -4.32 -26.59
N SER A 166 -1.62 -4.95 -27.68
CA SER A 166 -2.07 -4.27 -28.90
C SER A 166 -3.39 -4.85 -29.38
N VAL A 167 -4.17 -3.99 -30.00
CA VAL A 167 -5.40 -4.33 -30.72
C VAL A 167 -5.33 -3.67 -32.09
N ASP A 168 -6.00 -4.25 -33.08
CA ASP A 168 -6.10 -3.66 -34.40
C ASP A 168 -6.91 -2.37 -34.34
N ASP A 169 -6.45 -1.34 -35.05
CA ASP A 169 -7.17 -0.07 -35.17
C ASP A 169 -8.33 -0.25 -36.15
N SER A 170 -9.55 -0.15 -35.61
CA SER A 170 -10.78 -0.28 -36.41
C SER A 170 -11.72 0.88 -36.15
N ASP A 171 -12.60 1.15 -37.12
CA ASP A 171 -13.61 2.21 -37.01
C ASP A 171 -14.50 2.01 -35.76
N TYR A 172 -14.87 0.77 -35.46
CA TYR A 172 -15.63 0.42 -34.25
C TYR A 172 -14.88 0.81 -32.96
N LEU A 173 -13.58 0.49 -32.90
CA LEU A 173 -12.75 0.84 -31.74
C LEU A 173 -12.63 2.35 -31.59
N GLN A 174 -12.45 3.10 -32.69
CA GLN A 174 -12.37 4.57 -32.66
C GLN A 174 -13.68 5.21 -32.19
N ILE A 175 -14.84 4.71 -32.64
CA ILE A 175 -16.16 5.16 -32.17
C ILE A 175 -16.28 4.95 -30.66
N VAL A 176 -15.97 3.76 -30.16
CA VAL A 176 -16.01 3.44 -28.72
C VAL A 176 -15.08 4.36 -27.92
N LEU A 177 -13.82 4.50 -28.36
CA LEU A 177 -12.83 5.34 -27.66
C LEU A 177 -13.26 6.82 -27.61
N MET A 178 -13.83 7.33 -28.69
CA MET A 178 -14.31 8.72 -28.74
C MET A 178 -15.47 8.95 -27.77
N HIS A 179 -16.46 8.07 -27.74
CA HIS A 179 -17.62 8.21 -26.86
C HIS A 179 -17.28 7.99 -25.40
N ALA A 180 -16.34 7.08 -25.11
CA ALA A 180 -15.89 6.79 -23.76
C ALA A 180 -15.04 7.90 -23.12
N GLN A 181 -14.63 8.95 -23.84
CA GLN A 181 -13.80 10.05 -23.30
C GLN A 181 -14.43 10.73 -22.07
N LYS A 182 -15.75 10.86 -22.03
CA LYS A 182 -16.50 11.44 -20.91
C LYS A 182 -17.06 10.39 -19.95
N GLY A 183 -16.69 9.13 -20.17
CA GLY A 183 -17.22 7.96 -19.48
C GLY A 183 -18.56 7.52 -20.03
N ALA A 184 -18.68 6.24 -20.39
CA ALA A 184 -19.91 5.63 -20.89
C ALA A 184 -20.14 4.26 -20.25
N CYS A 185 -21.39 3.83 -20.05
CA CYS A 185 -21.69 2.49 -19.59
C CYS A 185 -21.67 1.49 -20.76
N ILE A 186 -21.60 0.20 -20.44
CA ILE A 186 -21.52 -0.86 -21.46
C ILE A 186 -22.67 -0.79 -22.46
N HIS A 187 -23.90 -0.57 -21.97
CA HIS A 187 -25.06 -0.49 -22.85
C HIS A 187 -25.00 0.71 -23.81
N GLU A 188 -24.55 1.88 -23.33
CA GLU A 188 -24.31 3.06 -24.18
C GLU A 188 -23.30 2.75 -25.28
N LEU A 189 -22.18 2.11 -24.94
CA LEU A 189 -21.13 1.75 -25.90
C LEU A 189 -21.61 0.66 -26.88
N ALA A 190 -22.31 -0.35 -26.41
CA ALA A 190 -22.84 -1.41 -27.24
C ALA A 190 -23.84 -0.88 -28.27
N SER A 191 -24.71 0.04 -27.88
CA SER A 191 -25.72 0.63 -28.78
C SER A 191 -25.12 1.42 -29.94
N LEU A 192 -23.85 1.86 -29.83
CA LEU A 192 -23.15 2.56 -30.92
C LEU A 192 -22.64 1.62 -32.01
N LEU A 193 -22.53 0.33 -31.70
CA LEU A 193 -21.96 -0.69 -32.57
C LEU A 193 -23.03 -1.54 -33.27
N VAL A 194 -24.32 -1.26 -33.00
CA VAL A 194 -25.44 -1.95 -33.63
C VAL A 194 -25.58 -1.45 -35.07
N ASP A 195 -25.52 -2.38 -36.00
CA ASP A 195 -25.81 -2.16 -37.43
C ASP A 195 -26.60 -3.37 -37.97
N ASP A 196 -26.76 -3.47 -39.30
CA ASP A 196 -27.50 -4.54 -39.95
C ASP A 196 -26.86 -5.94 -39.76
N GLU A 197 -25.57 -5.99 -39.39
CA GLU A 197 -24.80 -7.22 -39.19
C GLU A 197 -24.55 -7.53 -37.70
N VAL A 198 -24.56 -6.53 -36.82
CA VAL A 198 -24.24 -6.64 -35.41
C VAL A 198 -25.44 -6.31 -34.54
N THR A 199 -25.85 -7.25 -33.69
CA THR A 199 -26.98 -7.09 -32.74
C THR A 199 -26.51 -7.15 -31.29
N ILE A 200 -27.23 -6.53 -30.37
CA ILE A 200 -27.05 -6.69 -28.94
C ILE A 200 -27.79 -7.95 -28.48
N GLU A 201 -27.09 -8.95 -27.93
CA GLU A 201 -27.68 -10.08 -27.23
C GLU A 201 -27.77 -9.81 -25.73
#